data_df75eb96f196a2a5a04d8491506a7a61
#
_entry.id   df75eb96f196a2a5a04d8491506a7a61
#
_cell.length_a   1.000
_cell.length_b   1.000
_cell.length_c   1.000
_cell.angle_alpha   90.00
_cell.angle_beta   90.00
_cell.angle_gamma   90.00
#
_symmetry.space_group_name_H-M   'P 1'
#
loop_
_entity.id
_entity.type
_entity.pdbx_description
1 polymer ?
#
loop_
_entity_poly.entity_id
_entity_poly.type
_entity_poly.pdbx_seq_one_letter_code
_entity_poly.pdbx_strand_id
1 'polypeptide(L)'
;MKDKDWKRLIALLFGGWVVIWIYRSMLTPVYAEIQETIGMQSNAAMGMIASLYFLGYTLMQIPSGYLVRRWGQKQVILPGFLILAAGTVITTSVRSLEGMYAGSVAAGIGCGTFYGSAFSLTAEFVPSEKKGLSAAMVNSGCSVGLITGLLGSTLLVKRWGMPWQFMGAAAAVLSMGMALLFLLFLHDDPKQEVQADGGRPCGTEKNNPVMWKPLLACSFLYFATCYVYYLIITWLPDYLESERGLSGGVLGIVSALICITAVPGGLYFAVLSDRWSGKKQKIVVFLEFISVMLVCASMLAPNMTVLAVMLLLYGFFGKISVDPVLISCITDFSDSKNLALTLSIFNCCGMSGSVIAPILTGRIKDISGSGSGGFFIGAGLLAVSTAGYMYMNRAVKNKFEEEK
;
A
#
# COMPACT_ATOMS: atom_id res chain seq x y z
N MET A 1 -17.63 12.49 -23.09
CA MET A 1 -16.92 11.22 -23.37
C MET A 1 -17.94 10.14 -23.67
N LYS A 2 -17.76 9.35 -24.74
CA LYS A 2 -18.65 8.22 -25.08
C LYS A 2 -18.54 7.14 -24.00
N ASP A 3 -19.61 6.37 -23.75
CA ASP A 3 -19.70 5.34 -22.69
C ASP A 3 -18.57 4.27 -22.71
N LYS A 4 -17.81 4.18 -23.78
CA LYS A 4 -16.67 3.27 -23.94
C LYS A 4 -15.35 3.83 -23.39
N ASP A 5 -15.20 5.14 -23.25
CA ASP A 5 -13.90 5.77 -22.95
C ASP A 5 -13.51 5.65 -21.49
N TRP A 6 -14.46 5.73 -20.55
CA TRP A 6 -14.16 5.55 -19.13
C TRP A 6 -13.72 4.12 -18.77
N LYS A 7 -14.23 3.09 -19.48
CA LYS A 7 -13.81 1.69 -19.26
C LYS A 7 -12.36 1.47 -19.69
N ARG A 8 -11.94 2.10 -20.80
CA ARG A 8 -10.54 2.08 -21.25
C ARG A 8 -9.62 2.80 -20.25
N LEU A 9 -10.09 3.93 -19.72
CA LEU A 9 -9.35 4.63 -18.68
C LEU A 9 -9.15 3.76 -17.43
N ILE A 10 -10.20 3.09 -16.94
CA ILE A 10 -10.10 2.19 -15.79
C ILE A 10 -9.13 1.03 -16.07
N ALA A 11 -9.16 0.42 -17.25
CA ALA A 11 -8.22 -0.63 -17.63
C ALA A 11 -6.77 -0.12 -17.65
N LEU A 12 -6.55 1.08 -18.15
CA LEU A 12 -5.24 1.73 -18.19
C LEU A 12 -4.71 2.02 -16.76
N LEU A 13 -5.56 2.57 -15.88
CA LEU A 13 -5.22 2.84 -14.49
C LEU A 13 -4.98 1.55 -13.68
N PHE A 14 -5.77 0.52 -13.93
CA PHE A 14 -5.54 -0.83 -13.39
C PHE A 14 -4.16 -1.36 -13.80
N GLY A 15 -3.82 -1.29 -15.10
CA GLY A 15 -2.50 -1.69 -15.61
C GLY A 15 -1.35 -0.92 -14.96
N GLY A 16 -1.53 0.39 -14.74
CA GLY A 16 -0.57 1.22 -14.02
C GLY A 16 -0.29 0.72 -12.60
N TRP A 17 -1.34 0.37 -11.85
CA TRP A 17 -1.18 -0.25 -10.53
C TRP A 17 -0.50 -1.61 -10.59
N VAL A 18 -0.85 -2.46 -11.55
CA VAL A 18 -0.20 -3.76 -11.72
C VAL A 18 1.31 -3.58 -11.86
N VAL A 19 1.77 -2.70 -12.75
CA VAL A 19 3.21 -2.47 -12.98
C VAL A 19 3.92 -1.92 -11.75
N ILE A 20 3.32 -0.95 -11.06
CA ILE A 20 3.86 -0.40 -9.81
C ILE A 20 4.05 -1.50 -8.75
N TRP A 21 3.06 -2.37 -8.57
CA TRP A 21 3.12 -3.41 -7.55
C TRP A 21 3.99 -4.61 -7.93
N ILE A 22 4.21 -4.86 -9.22
CA ILE A 22 5.26 -5.78 -9.68
C ILE A 22 6.62 -5.30 -9.16
N TYR A 23 6.98 -4.03 -9.39
CA TYR A 23 8.23 -3.47 -8.88
C TYR A 23 8.35 -3.60 -7.36
N ARG A 24 7.29 -3.25 -6.62
CA ARG A 24 7.27 -3.30 -5.15
C ARG A 24 7.55 -4.67 -4.55
N SER A 25 7.18 -5.73 -5.25
CA SER A 25 7.22 -7.10 -4.70
C SER A 25 8.27 -8.00 -5.34
N MET A 26 8.85 -7.61 -6.48
CA MET A 26 9.76 -8.50 -7.23
C MET A 26 11.11 -8.75 -6.55
N LEU A 27 11.60 -7.82 -5.72
CA LEU A 27 12.93 -7.95 -5.12
C LEU A 27 12.93 -8.76 -3.83
N THR A 28 11.85 -8.75 -3.06
CA THR A 28 11.80 -9.37 -1.74
C THR A 28 12.03 -10.89 -1.72
N PRO A 29 11.53 -11.69 -2.71
CA PRO A 29 11.79 -13.13 -2.74
C PRO A 29 13.23 -13.50 -3.15
N VAL A 30 13.98 -12.55 -3.70
CA VAL A 30 15.30 -12.78 -4.29
C VAL A 30 16.42 -12.03 -3.55
N TYR A 31 16.22 -11.70 -2.27
CA TYR A 31 17.23 -11.04 -1.45
C TYR A 31 18.52 -11.86 -1.33
N ALA A 32 18.43 -13.18 -1.26
CA ALA A 32 19.60 -14.06 -1.21
C ALA A 32 20.45 -13.93 -2.49
N GLU A 33 19.82 -14.01 -3.67
CA GLU A 33 20.48 -13.90 -4.98
C GLU A 33 21.03 -12.49 -5.23
N ILE A 34 20.40 -11.46 -4.66
CA ILE A 34 20.92 -10.09 -4.68
C ILE A 34 22.21 -10.04 -3.85
N GLN A 35 22.23 -10.62 -2.65
CA GLN A 35 23.43 -10.65 -1.78
C GLN A 35 24.58 -11.44 -2.41
N GLU A 36 24.31 -12.50 -3.18
CA GLU A 36 25.35 -13.20 -3.95
C GLU A 36 26.01 -12.28 -4.99
N THR A 37 25.28 -11.31 -5.52
CA THR A 37 25.77 -10.39 -6.55
C THR A 37 26.53 -9.19 -5.98
N ILE A 38 26.03 -8.59 -4.89
CA ILE A 38 26.58 -7.35 -4.31
C ILE A 38 27.47 -7.61 -3.08
N GLY A 39 27.60 -8.85 -2.65
CA GLY A 39 28.25 -9.26 -1.40
C GLY A 39 27.26 -9.32 -0.23
N MET A 40 27.65 -10.08 0.80
CA MET A 40 26.83 -10.26 2.00
C MET A 40 26.58 -8.92 2.70
N GLN A 41 25.33 -8.61 2.93
CA GLN A 41 24.86 -7.40 3.58
C GLN A 41 24.04 -7.76 4.81
N SER A 42 23.91 -6.82 5.75
CA SER A 42 22.99 -7.00 6.88
C SER A 42 21.54 -7.02 6.40
N ASN A 43 20.66 -7.71 7.12
CA ASN A 43 19.23 -7.72 6.80
C ASN A 43 18.63 -6.31 6.91
N ALA A 44 19.11 -5.48 7.82
CA ALA A 44 18.75 -4.07 7.90
C ALA A 44 19.06 -3.31 6.60
N ALA A 45 20.25 -3.56 6.01
CA ALA A 45 20.64 -2.95 4.75
C ALA A 45 19.77 -3.43 3.58
N MET A 46 19.41 -4.70 3.54
CA MET A 46 18.46 -5.23 2.53
C MET A 46 17.06 -4.63 2.72
N GLY A 47 16.55 -4.53 3.95
CA GLY A 47 15.28 -3.89 4.25
C GLY A 47 15.24 -2.40 3.90
N MET A 48 16.41 -1.71 3.96
CA MET A 48 16.56 -0.30 3.58
C MET A 48 16.16 -0.06 2.11
N ILE A 49 16.36 -1.03 1.20
CA ILE A 49 15.96 -0.93 -0.21
C ILE A 49 14.44 -0.64 -0.31
N ALA A 50 13.63 -1.42 0.39
CA ALA A 50 12.19 -1.23 0.43
C ALA A 50 11.80 0.05 1.20
N SER A 51 12.46 0.33 2.34
CA SER A 51 12.21 1.53 3.13
C SER A 51 12.43 2.81 2.35
N LEU A 52 13.50 2.91 1.60
CA LEU A 52 13.84 4.08 0.77
C LEU A 52 12.87 4.24 -0.42
N TYR A 53 12.42 3.14 -1.00
CA TYR A 53 11.34 3.19 -1.99
C TYR A 53 10.06 3.80 -1.40
N PHE A 54 9.62 3.30 -0.23
CA PHE A 54 8.42 3.84 0.42
C PHE A 54 8.59 5.27 0.90
N LEU A 55 9.80 5.67 1.30
CA LEU A 55 10.12 7.06 1.63
C LEU A 55 9.91 7.97 0.41
N GLY A 56 10.53 7.63 -0.73
CA GLY A 56 10.36 8.37 -1.99
C GLY A 56 8.89 8.45 -2.41
N TYR A 57 8.16 7.34 -2.32
CA TYR A 57 6.73 7.25 -2.60
C TYR A 57 5.89 8.18 -1.72
N THR A 58 6.11 8.14 -0.40
CA THR A 58 5.34 8.93 0.57
C THR A 58 5.62 10.41 0.43
N LEU A 59 6.90 10.79 0.29
CA LEU A 59 7.29 12.19 0.11
C LEU A 59 6.72 12.79 -1.18
N MET A 60 6.60 12.01 -2.25
CA MET A 60 6.10 12.50 -3.54
C MET A 60 4.58 12.63 -3.59
N GLN A 61 3.81 12.01 -2.70
CA GLN A 61 2.35 12.07 -2.72
C GLN A 61 1.80 13.50 -2.61
N ILE A 62 2.35 14.31 -1.70
CA ILE A 62 1.90 15.70 -1.51
C ILE A 62 2.31 16.59 -2.70
N PRO A 63 3.60 16.62 -3.14
CA PRO A 63 4.00 17.34 -4.33
C PRO A 63 3.22 16.93 -5.59
N SER A 64 2.95 15.63 -5.77
CA SER A 64 2.21 15.15 -6.95
C SER A 64 0.81 15.73 -7.04
N GLY A 65 0.11 15.84 -5.91
CA GLY A 65 -1.21 16.49 -5.85
C GLY A 65 -1.17 17.96 -6.28
N TYR A 66 -0.14 18.70 -5.88
CA TYR A 66 0.06 20.08 -6.34
C TYR A 66 0.39 20.14 -7.84
N LEU A 67 1.28 19.26 -8.31
CA LEU A 67 1.67 19.21 -9.73
C LEU A 67 0.48 18.83 -10.63
N VAL A 68 -0.38 17.92 -10.21
CA VAL A 68 -1.61 17.55 -10.94
C VAL A 68 -2.53 18.75 -11.09
N ARG A 69 -2.71 19.54 -10.05
CA ARG A 69 -3.53 20.77 -10.10
C ARG A 69 -2.95 21.81 -11.05
N ARG A 70 -1.62 21.91 -11.17
CA ARG A 70 -0.94 22.91 -11.99
C ARG A 70 -0.76 22.49 -13.45
N TRP A 71 -0.45 21.21 -13.69
CA TRP A 71 -0.04 20.71 -15.00
C TRP A 71 -1.01 19.68 -15.59
N GLY A 72 -1.94 19.15 -14.79
CA GLY A 72 -2.85 18.07 -15.18
C GLY A 72 -2.28 16.68 -14.93
N GLN A 73 -3.17 15.69 -14.93
CA GLN A 73 -2.85 14.31 -14.54
C GLN A 73 -1.85 13.65 -15.50
N LYS A 74 -2.00 13.81 -16.80
CA LYS A 74 -1.11 13.23 -17.82
C LYS A 74 0.33 13.70 -17.66
N GLN A 75 0.52 15.02 -17.47
CA GLN A 75 1.83 15.65 -17.32
C GLN A 75 2.57 15.22 -16.04
N VAL A 76 1.88 14.58 -15.10
CA VAL A 76 2.43 14.06 -13.84
C VAL A 76 2.63 12.56 -13.90
N ILE A 77 1.68 11.80 -14.44
CA ILE A 77 1.76 10.34 -14.55
C ILE A 77 2.89 9.91 -15.50
N LEU A 78 2.99 10.57 -16.66
CA LEU A 78 3.94 10.17 -17.70
C LEU A 78 5.41 10.25 -17.20
N PRO A 79 5.91 11.41 -16.71
CA PRO A 79 7.25 11.47 -16.11
C PRO A 79 7.39 10.51 -14.93
N GLY A 80 6.33 10.30 -14.14
CA GLY A 80 6.34 9.35 -13.02
C GLY A 80 6.71 7.93 -13.46
N PHE A 81 6.11 7.41 -14.52
CA PHE A 81 6.44 6.09 -15.06
C PHE A 81 7.83 6.04 -15.71
N LEU A 82 8.30 7.13 -16.31
CA LEU A 82 9.68 7.23 -16.83
C LEU A 82 10.71 7.21 -15.68
N ILE A 83 10.44 7.93 -14.59
CA ILE A 83 11.28 7.92 -13.39
C ILE A 83 11.26 6.53 -12.73
N LEU A 84 10.09 5.87 -12.67
CA LEU A 84 9.98 4.50 -12.20
C LEU A 84 10.85 3.55 -13.04
N ALA A 85 10.77 3.63 -14.37
CA ALA A 85 11.58 2.82 -15.27
C ALA A 85 13.08 3.08 -15.05
N ALA A 86 13.52 4.34 -14.99
CA ALA A 86 14.90 4.71 -14.74
C ALA A 86 15.38 4.22 -13.36
N GLY A 87 14.59 4.44 -12.30
CA GLY A 87 14.88 3.94 -10.96
C GLY A 87 14.99 2.41 -10.93
N THR A 88 14.12 1.70 -11.64
CA THR A 88 14.17 0.24 -11.77
C THR A 88 15.45 -0.22 -12.44
N VAL A 89 15.84 0.40 -13.56
CA VAL A 89 17.10 0.10 -14.25
C VAL A 89 18.30 0.35 -13.33
N ILE A 90 18.35 1.48 -12.65
CA ILE A 90 19.43 1.79 -11.70
C ILE A 90 19.49 0.70 -10.60
N THR A 91 18.36 0.41 -9.93
CA THR A 91 18.32 -0.59 -8.84
C THR A 91 18.84 -1.96 -9.27
N THR A 92 18.58 -2.37 -10.53
CA THR A 92 18.90 -3.74 -10.98
C THR A 92 20.17 -3.85 -11.79
N SER A 93 20.74 -2.74 -12.29
CA SER A 93 21.98 -2.75 -13.09
C SER A 93 23.23 -2.46 -12.26
N VAL A 94 23.08 -1.79 -11.12
CA VAL A 94 24.20 -1.38 -10.25
C VAL A 94 24.58 -2.54 -9.32
N ARG A 95 25.89 -2.74 -9.13
CA ARG A 95 26.42 -3.78 -8.22
C ARG A 95 26.84 -3.22 -6.87
N SER A 96 26.30 -2.08 -6.47
CA SER A 96 26.54 -1.48 -5.16
C SER A 96 25.23 -1.23 -4.43
N LEU A 97 25.27 -1.35 -3.12
CA LEU A 97 24.10 -1.14 -2.27
C LEU A 97 23.59 0.31 -2.34
N GLU A 98 24.51 1.29 -2.39
CA GLU A 98 24.19 2.71 -2.52
C GLU A 98 23.45 3.01 -3.83
N GLY A 99 23.86 2.38 -4.92
CA GLY A 99 23.19 2.49 -6.21
C GLY A 99 21.78 1.90 -6.19
N MET A 100 21.58 0.77 -5.51
CA MET A 100 20.26 0.19 -5.29
C MET A 100 19.36 1.13 -4.45
N TYR A 101 19.92 1.79 -3.44
CA TYR A 101 19.23 2.79 -2.63
C TYR A 101 18.77 3.99 -3.47
N ALA A 102 19.67 4.56 -4.26
CA ALA A 102 19.36 5.68 -5.14
C ALA A 102 18.27 5.32 -6.17
N GLY A 103 18.38 4.13 -6.79
CA GLY A 103 17.37 3.61 -7.71
C GLY A 103 16.02 3.38 -7.04
N SER A 104 16.00 2.86 -5.81
CA SER A 104 14.77 2.64 -5.03
C SER A 104 14.06 3.95 -4.68
N VAL A 105 14.82 4.98 -4.24
CA VAL A 105 14.25 6.32 -4.01
C VAL A 105 13.66 6.89 -5.29
N ALA A 106 14.38 6.81 -6.41
CA ALA A 106 13.89 7.29 -7.71
C ALA A 106 12.61 6.56 -8.12
N ALA A 107 12.59 5.22 -8.03
CA ALA A 107 11.40 4.43 -8.33
C ALA A 107 10.23 4.80 -7.41
N GLY A 108 10.48 5.03 -6.12
CA GLY A 108 9.49 5.50 -5.17
C GLY A 108 8.89 6.85 -5.56
N ILE A 109 9.73 7.83 -5.89
CA ILE A 109 9.30 9.15 -6.39
C ILE A 109 8.41 8.99 -7.63
N GLY A 110 8.84 8.18 -8.60
CA GLY A 110 8.05 7.89 -9.80
C GLY A 110 6.66 7.33 -9.47
N CYS A 111 6.59 6.32 -8.59
CA CYS A 111 5.34 5.72 -8.16
C CYS A 111 4.43 6.66 -7.37
N GLY A 112 5.00 7.58 -6.58
CA GLY A 112 4.26 8.55 -5.76
C GLY A 112 3.40 9.51 -6.56
N THR A 113 3.69 9.68 -7.86
CA THR A 113 2.89 10.50 -8.78
C THR A 113 1.55 9.87 -9.16
N PHE A 114 1.42 8.54 -9.03
CA PHE A 114 0.32 7.81 -9.64
C PHE A 114 -0.96 7.79 -8.80
N TYR A 115 -0.86 7.60 -7.47
CA TYR A 115 -2.02 7.41 -6.61
C TYR A 115 -3.06 8.54 -6.75
N GLY A 116 -2.64 9.78 -6.45
CA GLY A 116 -3.53 10.95 -6.52
C GLY A 116 -4.07 11.19 -7.93
N SER A 117 -3.23 11.04 -8.95
CA SER A 117 -3.61 11.20 -10.35
C SER A 117 -4.63 10.18 -10.81
N ALA A 118 -4.46 8.89 -10.46
CA ALA A 118 -5.34 7.82 -10.86
C ALA A 118 -6.74 7.97 -10.25
N PHE A 119 -6.82 8.29 -8.96
CA PHE A 119 -8.12 8.47 -8.30
C PHE A 119 -8.80 9.78 -8.69
N SER A 120 -8.06 10.86 -9.00
CA SER A 120 -8.65 12.08 -9.54
C SER A 120 -9.24 11.85 -10.94
N LEU A 121 -8.54 11.13 -11.83
CA LEU A 121 -9.08 10.72 -13.14
C LEU A 121 -10.34 9.86 -12.99
N THR A 122 -10.34 8.91 -12.05
CA THR A 122 -11.51 8.08 -11.78
C THR A 122 -12.70 8.92 -11.30
N ALA A 123 -12.46 9.88 -10.41
CA ALA A 123 -13.50 10.77 -9.88
C ALA A 123 -14.07 11.72 -10.94
N GLU A 124 -13.22 12.16 -11.88
CA GLU A 124 -13.60 13.13 -12.93
C GLU A 124 -14.35 12.46 -14.09
N PHE A 125 -13.85 11.34 -14.61
CA PHE A 125 -14.32 10.77 -15.87
C PHE A 125 -15.30 9.60 -15.72
N VAL A 126 -15.49 9.04 -14.53
CA VAL A 126 -16.39 7.91 -14.31
C VAL A 126 -17.77 8.42 -13.84
N PRO A 127 -18.89 7.87 -14.39
CA PRO A 127 -20.25 8.19 -13.93
C PRO A 127 -20.41 7.99 -12.42
N SER A 128 -21.15 8.89 -11.76
CA SER A 128 -21.31 8.95 -10.30
C SER A 128 -21.72 7.61 -9.68
N GLU A 129 -22.64 6.88 -10.35
CA GLU A 129 -23.16 5.58 -9.90
C GLU A 129 -22.10 4.46 -9.94
N LYS A 130 -21.01 4.64 -10.70
CA LYS A 130 -19.98 3.61 -10.92
C LYS A 130 -18.62 3.98 -10.33
N LYS A 131 -18.48 5.15 -9.70
CA LYS A 131 -17.19 5.63 -9.16
C LYS A 131 -16.60 4.67 -8.13
N GLY A 132 -17.40 4.19 -7.18
CA GLY A 132 -16.95 3.26 -6.15
C GLY A 132 -16.44 1.94 -6.73
N LEU A 133 -17.23 1.32 -7.63
CA LEU A 133 -16.81 0.08 -8.30
C LEU A 133 -15.55 0.28 -9.14
N SER A 134 -15.47 1.39 -9.87
CA SER A 134 -14.29 1.70 -10.71
C SER A 134 -13.04 1.94 -9.88
N ALA A 135 -13.15 2.65 -8.76
CA ALA A 135 -12.04 2.83 -7.82
C ALA A 135 -11.56 1.49 -7.24
N ALA A 136 -12.49 0.60 -6.88
CA ALA A 136 -12.16 -0.76 -6.42
C ALA A 136 -11.48 -1.59 -7.52
N MET A 137 -11.94 -1.50 -8.77
CA MET A 137 -11.29 -2.16 -9.91
C MET A 137 -9.88 -1.63 -10.13
N VAL A 138 -9.67 -0.32 -10.12
CA VAL A 138 -8.32 0.27 -10.24
C VAL A 138 -7.43 -0.23 -9.10
N ASN A 139 -7.93 -0.22 -7.87
CA ASN A 139 -7.16 -0.66 -6.70
C ASN A 139 -6.84 -2.17 -6.70
N SER A 140 -7.69 -3.01 -7.31
CA SER A 140 -7.43 -4.46 -7.43
C SER A 140 -6.17 -4.77 -8.24
N GLY A 141 -5.71 -3.84 -9.09
CA GLY A 141 -4.41 -3.92 -9.77
C GLY A 141 -3.23 -4.09 -8.81
N CYS A 142 -3.36 -3.58 -7.57
CA CYS A 142 -2.35 -3.77 -6.52
C CYS A 142 -2.13 -5.26 -6.22
N SER A 143 -3.22 -6.01 -6.00
CA SER A 143 -3.15 -7.44 -5.68
C SER A 143 -2.61 -8.26 -6.86
N VAL A 144 -3.07 -7.96 -8.08
CA VAL A 144 -2.58 -8.62 -9.29
C VAL A 144 -1.07 -8.35 -9.49
N GLY A 145 -0.65 -7.10 -9.34
CA GLY A 145 0.77 -6.73 -9.46
C GLY A 145 1.65 -7.39 -8.40
N LEU A 146 1.18 -7.42 -7.14
CA LEU A 146 1.89 -8.07 -6.04
C LEU A 146 2.05 -9.58 -6.28
N ILE A 147 0.98 -10.26 -6.65
CA ILE A 147 1.02 -11.70 -6.99
C ILE A 147 1.98 -11.94 -8.16
N THR A 148 1.89 -11.14 -9.21
CA THR A 148 2.75 -11.27 -10.40
C THR A 148 4.22 -11.04 -10.07
N GLY A 149 4.54 -10.06 -9.23
CA GLY A 149 5.92 -9.79 -8.79
C GLY A 149 6.50 -10.91 -7.94
N LEU A 150 5.75 -11.38 -6.93
CA LEU A 150 6.18 -12.48 -6.06
C LEU A 150 6.35 -13.79 -6.83
N LEU A 151 5.32 -14.20 -7.59
CA LEU A 151 5.37 -15.44 -8.38
C LEU A 151 6.38 -15.35 -9.53
N GLY A 152 6.44 -14.21 -10.21
CA GLY A 152 7.39 -13.98 -11.28
C GLY A 152 8.84 -14.16 -10.82
N SER A 153 9.21 -13.53 -9.71
CA SER A 153 10.56 -13.65 -9.15
C SER A 153 10.88 -15.07 -8.70
N THR A 154 9.96 -15.73 -8.00
CA THR A 154 10.22 -17.10 -7.51
C THR A 154 10.26 -18.11 -8.65
N LEU A 155 9.44 -17.97 -9.68
CA LEU A 155 9.44 -18.88 -10.81
C LEU A 155 10.64 -18.64 -11.76
N LEU A 156 10.88 -17.38 -12.14
CA LEU A 156 11.92 -17.05 -13.11
C LEU A 156 13.34 -17.19 -12.51
N VAL A 157 13.52 -16.69 -11.29
CA VAL A 157 14.85 -16.69 -10.65
C VAL A 157 15.11 -18.01 -9.92
N LYS A 158 14.27 -18.39 -8.94
CA LYS A 158 14.56 -19.55 -8.08
C LYS A 158 14.29 -20.91 -8.76
N ARG A 159 13.31 -21.00 -9.66
CA ARG A 159 12.99 -22.27 -10.33
C ARG A 159 13.72 -22.44 -11.67
N TRP A 160 13.81 -21.38 -12.47
CA TRP A 160 14.42 -21.43 -13.80
C TRP A 160 15.86 -20.93 -13.83
N GLY A 161 16.38 -20.45 -12.69
CA GLY A 161 17.78 -20.00 -12.57
C GLY A 161 18.13 -18.75 -13.39
N MET A 162 17.13 -17.94 -13.75
CA MET A 162 17.39 -16.68 -14.46
C MET A 162 18.04 -15.67 -13.51
N PRO A 163 18.94 -14.82 -14.01
CA PRO A 163 19.48 -13.72 -13.19
C PRO A 163 18.37 -12.84 -12.64
N TRP A 164 18.42 -12.46 -11.36
CA TRP A 164 17.40 -11.61 -10.72
C TRP A 164 17.23 -10.26 -11.42
N GLN A 165 18.27 -9.75 -12.09
CA GLN A 165 18.24 -8.54 -12.90
C GLN A 165 17.20 -8.60 -14.04
N PHE A 166 16.87 -9.80 -14.51
CA PHE A 166 15.84 -10.00 -15.54
C PHE A 166 14.48 -9.47 -15.08
N MET A 167 14.14 -9.64 -13.80
CA MET A 167 12.90 -9.08 -13.23
C MET A 167 12.89 -7.55 -13.31
N GLY A 168 14.04 -6.92 -13.05
CA GLY A 168 14.18 -5.47 -13.20
C GLY A 168 14.03 -5.00 -14.63
N ALA A 169 14.67 -5.69 -15.58
CA ALA A 169 14.54 -5.38 -17.00
C ALA A 169 13.07 -5.51 -17.46
N ALA A 170 12.39 -6.60 -17.08
CA ALA A 170 10.98 -6.80 -17.38
C ALA A 170 10.09 -5.68 -16.77
N ALA A 171 10.30 -5.33 -15.52
CA ALA A 171 9.56 -4.25 -14.85
C ALA A 171 9.83 -2.87 -15.48
N ALA A 172 11.07 -2.59 -15.90
CA ALA A 172 11.42 -1.37 -16.60
C ALA A 172 10.72 -1.29 -17.97
N VAL A 173 10.72 -2.37 -18.75
CA VAL A 173 10.01 -2.45 -20.03
C VAL A 173 8.51 -2.26 -19.84
N LEU A 174 7.91 -2.90 -18.83
CA LEU A 174 6.50 -2.72 -18.51
C LEU A 174 6.19 -1.27 -18.10
N SER A 175 7.07 -0.63 -17.32
CA SER A 175 6.92 0.77 -16.91
C SER A 175 6.99 1.72 -18.10
N MET A 176 7.93 1.51 -19.02
CA MET A 176 8.02 2.27 -20.27
C MET A 176 6.81 2.01 -21.19
N GLY A 177 6.36 0.76 -21.29
CA GLY A 177 5.14 0.40 -22.01
C GLY A 177 3.91 1.12 -21.45
N MET A 178 3.78 1.19 -20.12
CA MET A 178 2.71 1.95 -19.48
C MET A 178 2.83 3.46 -19.74
N ALA A 179 4.05 4.02 -19.70
CA ALA A 179 4.27 5.41 -20.07
C ALA A 179 3.79 5.70 -21.50
N LEU A 180 4.13 4.81 -22.44
CA LEU A 180 3.66 4.92 -23.83
C LEU A 180 2.14 4.80 -23.94
N LEU A 181 1.52 3.86 -23.21
CA LEU A 181 0.07 3.73 -23.20
C LEU A 181 -0.61 4.98 -22.62
N PHE A 182 -0.08 5.57 -21.56
CA PHE A 182 -0.58 6.86 -21.03
C PHE A 182 -0.38 7.99 -22.02
N LEU A 183 0.75 8.04 -22.74
CA LEU A 183 0.99 9.04 -23.78
C LEU A 183 -0.05 8.96 -24.89
N LEU A 184 -0.38 7.76 -25.34
CA LEU A 184 -1.27 7.53 -26.49
C LEU A 184 -2.76 7.65 -26.14
N PHE A 185 -3.16 7.18 -24.96
CA PHE A 185 -4.58 7.03 -24.63
C PHE A 185 -5.10 8.03 -23.59
N LEU A 186 -4.23 8.68 -22.81
CA LEU A 186 -4.65 9.73 -21.91
C LEU A 186 -4.63 11.06 -22.65
N HIS A 187 -5.81 11.65 -22.86
CA HIS A 187 -5.93 12.95 -23.52
C HIS A 187 -5.56 14.08 -22.56
N ASP A 188 -4.89 15.09 -23.07
CA ASP A 188 -4.74 16.36 -22.38
C ASP A 188 -6.08 17.09 -22.50
N ASP A 189 -6.92 17.05 -21.47
CA ASP A 189 -8.01 18.01 -21.42
C ASP A 189 -7.42 19.41 -21.13
N PRO A 190 -7.69 20.40 -21.98
CA PRO A 190 -7.25 21.76 -21.74
C PRO A 190 -7.86 22.17 -20.40
N LYS A 191 -6.99 22.52 -19.45
CA LYS A 191 -7.25 23.15 -18.15
C LYS A 191 -8.73 23.54 -17.99
N GLN A 192 -9.57 22.64 -17.50
CA GLN A 192 -10.61 23.15 -16.63
C GLN A 192 -9.84 23.77 -15.46
N GLU A 193 -9.85 25.09 -15.38
CA GLU A 193 -9.71 25.74 -14.09
C GLU A 193 -10.57 24.90 -13.19
N VAL A 194 -9.92 24.03 -12.37
CA VAL A 194 -10.57 23.49 -11.20
C VAL A 194 -10.89 24.77 -10.43
N GLN A 195 -12.06 25.33 -10.76
CA GLN A 195 -12.76 26.11 -9.75
C GLN A 195 -12.55 25.24 -8.52
N ALA A 196 -11.80 25.77 -7.58
CA ALA A 196 -11.96 25.37 -6.22
C ALA A 196 -13.49 25.43 -6.07
N ASP A 197 -14.13 24.30 -6.39
CA ASP A 197 -15.44 24.03 -5.90
C ASP A 197 -15.21 24.00 -4.40
N GLY A 198 -15.07 25.23 -3.93
CA GLY A 198 -15.64 25.64 -2.70
C GLY A 198 -16.99 25.02 -2.80
N GLY A 199 -17.10 23.82 -2.18
CA GLY A 199 -18.26 22.96 -2.19
C GLY A 199 -19.50 23.84 -2.22
N ARG A 200 -20.51 23.41 -2.95
CA ARG A 200 -21.82 24.04 -2.92
C ARG A 200 -22.00 24.64 -1.55
N PRO A 201 -22.43 25.91 -1.41
CA PRO A 201 -22.77 26.44 -0.12
C PRO A 201 -23.93 25.59 0.40
N CYS A 202 -23.58 24.49 1.01
CA CYS A 202 -24.48 23.76 1.89
C CYS A 202 -24.64 24.66 3.09
N GLY A 203 -25.90 25.01 3.40
CA GLY A 203 -26.26 26.03 4.34
C GLY A 203 -25.44 25.98 5.63
N THR A 204 -25.19 27.16 6.18
CA THR A 204 -24.72 27.49 7.54
C THR A 204 -24.28 26.30 8.41
N GLU A 205 -23.24 25.56 7.99
CA GLU A 205 -22.62 24.54 8.84
C GLU A 205 -21.57 25.24 9.71
N LYS A 206 -21.76 25.08 11.01
CA LYS A 206 -20.81 25.49 12.05
C LYS A 206 -19.40 25.00 11.66
N ASN A 207 -18.43 25.89 11.66
CA ASN A 207 -17.01 25.56 11.57
C ASN A 207 -16.63 24.67 12.78
N ASN A 208 -16.77 23.35 12.66
CA ASN A 208 -16.25 22.46 13.66
C ASN A 208 -14.73 22.35 13.47
N PRO A 209 -13.93 22.65 14.51
CA PRO A 209 -12.48 22.49 14.43
C PRO A 209 -12.14 21.03 14.17
N VAL A 210 -11.04 20.79 13.44
CA VAL A 210 -10.53 19.43 13.21
C VAL A 210 -10.42 18.72 14.56
N MET A 211 -11.09 17.58 14.69
CA MET A 211 -11.05 16.79 15.93
C MET A 211 -9.73 16.00 15.99
N TRP A 212 -8.68 16.66 16.48
CA TRP A 212 -7.33 16.10 16.50
C TRP A 212 -7.20 14.78 17.27
N LYS A 213 -7.94 14.60 18.36
CA LYS A 213 -7.86 13.36 19.16
C LYS A 213 -8.29 12.12 18.38
N PRO A 214 -9.49 12.07 17.75
CA PRO A 214 -9.87 10.95 16.89
C PRO A 214 -8.95 10.77 15.70
N LEU A 215 -8.48 11.88 15.09
CA LEU A 215 -7.55 11.81 13.97
C LEU A 215 -6.22 11.17 14.37
N LEU A 216 -5.64 11.56 15.50
CA LEU A 216 -4.42 10.97 16.03
C LEU A 216 -4.60 9.48 16.35
N ALA A 217 -5.74 9.10 16.95
CA ALA A 217 -6.06 7.70 17.24
C ALA A 217 -6.12 6.86 15.94
N CYS A 218 -6.86 7.34 14.94
CA CYS A 218 -6.92 6.67 13.62
C CYS A 218 -5.56 6.61 12.92
N SER A 219 -4.79 7.71 13.00
CA SER A 219 -3.47 7.79 12.35
C SER A 219 -2.46 6.85 12.99
N PHE A 220 -2.44 6.74 14.32
CA PHE A 220 -1.56 5.82 15.02
C PHE A 220 -1.94 4.35 14.77
N LEU A 221 -3.25 4.05 14.74
CA LEU A 221 -3.72 2.73 14.36
C LEU A 221 -3.32 2.40 12.91
N TYR A 222 -3.54 3.32 11.98
CA TYR A 222 -3.20 3.12 10.58
C TYR A 222 -1.69 2.97 10.34
N PHE A 223 -0.87 3.67 11.12
CA PHE A 223 0.58 3.46 11.14
C PHE A 223 0.93 2.01 11.49
N ALA A 224 0.35 1.46 12.55
CA ALA A 224 0.62 0.09 12.97
C ALA A 224 0.08 -0.95 11.97
N THR A 225 -1.11 -0.70 11.41
CA THR A 225 -1.71 -1.54 10.35
C THR A 225 -0.82 -1.57 9.11
N CYS A 226 -0.33 -0.41 8.66
CA CYS A 226 0.60 -0.32 7.55
C CYS A 226 1.95 -0.98 7.89
N TYR A 227 2.48 -0.75 9.09
CA TYR A 227 3.72 -1.38 9.55
C TYR A 227 3.65 -2.90 9.40
N VAL A 228 2.62 -3.54 9.96
CA VAL A 228 2.46 -5.01 9.89
C VAL A 228 2.28 -5.49 8.46
N TYR A 229 1.46 -4.83 7.67
CA TYR A 229 1.22 -5.23 6.29
C TYR A 229 2.49 -5.17 5.43
N TYR A 230 3.25 -4.08 5.51
CA TYR A 230 4.46 -3.92 4.72
C TYR A 230 5.64 -4.74 5.27
N LEU A 231 5.66 -5.02 6.57
CA LEU A 231 6.55 -6.02 7.15
C LEU A 231 6.31 -7.39 6.51
N ILE A 232 5.05 -7.83 6.45
CA ILE A 232 4.67 -9.12 5.85
C ILE A 232 5.09 -9.14 4.36
N ILE A 233 4.73 -8.14 3.57
CA ILE A 233 5.09 -8.10 2.15
C ILE A 233 6.61 -8.17 1.93
N THR A 234 7.39 -7.51 2.79
CA THR A 234 8.84 -7.43 2.60
C THR A 234 9.57 -8.67 3.13
N TRP A 235 9.20 -9.16 4.31
CA TRP A 235 9.98 -10.18 5.02
C TRP A 235 9.34 -11.57 5.04
N LEU A 236 8.07 -11.73 4.66
CA LEU A 236 7.45 -13.06 4.63
C LEU A 236 8.16 -14.01 3.65
N PRO A 237 8.55 -13.61 2.41
CA PRO A 237 9.27 -14.51 1.52
C PRO A 237 10.58 -15.00 2.12
N ASP A 238 11.39 -14.09 2.68
CA ASP A 238 12.65 -14.44 3.31
C ASP A 238 12.46 -15.35 4.56
N TYR A 239 11.45 -15.06 5.40
CA TYR A 239 11.09 -15.91 6.54
C TYR A 239 10.69 -17.33 6.10
N LEU A 240 9.87 -17.44 5.06
CA LEU A 240 9.44 -18.73 4.53
C LEU A 240 10.60 -19.54 3.96
N GLU A 241 11.56 -18.87 3.32
CA GLU A 241 12.75 -19.52 2.78
C GLU A 241 13.75 -19.90 3.85
N SER A 242 14.15 -18.93 4.71
CA SER A 242 15.24 -19.12 5.67
C SER A 242 14.84 -19.94 6.89
N GLU A 243 13.60 -19.82 7.38
CA GLU A 243 13.16 -20.47 8.63
C GLU A 243 12.18 -21.63 8.41
N ARG A 244 11.46 -21.63 7.28
CA ARG A 244 10.49 -22.69 6.94
C ARG A 244 10.96 -23.62 5.82
N GLY A 245 12.13 -23.34 5.20
CA GLY A 245 12.73 -24.18 4.17
C GLY A 245 11.95 -24.24 2.85
N LEU A 246 11.06 -23.26 2.56
CA LEU A 246 10.37 -23.23 1.28
C LEU A 246 11.28 -22.67 0.19
N SER A 247 11.12 -23.20 -1.03
CA SER A 247 11.88 -22.75 -2.19
C SER A 247 11.04 -22.76 -3.46
N GLY A 248 11.55 -22.12 -4.50
CA GLY A 248 10.97 -22.13 -5.84
C GLY A 248 9.54 -21.56 -5.89
N GLY A 249 8.71 -22.15 -6.75
CA GLY A 249 7.34 -21.67 -6.98
C GLY A 249 6.42 -21.74 -5.76
N VAL A 250 6.66 -22.68 -4.83
CA VAL A 250 5.85 -22.82 -3.60
C VAL A 250 6.04 -21.61 -2.70
N LEU A 251 7.28 -21.10 -2.58
CA LEU A 251 7.57 -19.86 -1.85
C LEU A 251 6.72 -18.69 -2.35
N GLY A 252 6.68 -18.49 -3.67
CA GLY A 252 5.89 -17.41 -4.28
C GLY A 252 4.39 -17.58 -4.07
N ILE A 253 3.86 -18.81 -4.19
CA ILE A 253 2.44 -19.10 -3.99
C ILE A 253 2.06 -18.77 -2.54
N VAL A 254 2.80 -19.29 -1.56
CA VAL A 254 2.49 -19.07 -0.13
C VAL A 254 2.61 -17.59 0.23
N SER A 255 3.64 -16.89 -0.27
CA SER A 255 3.80 -15.45 -0.05
C SER A 255 2.65 -14.62 -0.65
N ALA A 256 2.05 -15.09 -1.75
CA ALA A 256 0.96 -14.40 -2.44
C ALA A 256 -0.43 -14.66 -1.85
N LEU A 257 -0.60 -15.62 -0.93
CA LEU A 257 -1.91 -16.03 -0.39
C LEU A 257 -2.69 -14.86 0.23
N ILE A 258 -1.99 -13.93 0.90
CA ILE A 258 -2.61 -12.75 1.51
C ILE A 258 -3.35 -11.87 0.50
N CYS A 259 -2.95 -11.89 -0.77
CA CYS A 259 -3.52 -11.03 -1.80
C CYS A 259 -4.80 -11.61 -2.40
N ILE A 260 -4.94 -12.94 -2.37
CA ILE A 260 -6.08 -13.64 -2.97
C ILE A 260 -7.38 -13.24 -2.25
N THR A 261 -7.34 -13.17 -0.92
CA THR A 261 -8.51 -12.87 -0.09
C THR A 261 -8.63 -11.39 0.27
N ALA A 262 -7.59 -10.59 0.03
CA ALA A 262 -7.56 -9.16 0.37
C ALA A 262 -8.65 -8.35 -0.34
N VAL A 263 -8.85 -8.58 -1.65
CA VAL A 263 -9.86 -7.85 -2.42
C VAL A 263 -11.28 -8.19 -1.98
N PRO A 264 -11.71 -9.48 -1.90
CA PRO A 264 -13.03 -9.82 -1.40
C PRO A 264 -13.25 -9.36 0.05
N GLY A 265 -12.23 -9.43 0.92
CA GLY A 265 -12.30 -8.92 2.28
C GLY A 265 -12.56 -7.41 2.30
N GLY A 266 -11.77 -6.63 1.58
CA GLY A 266 -11.92 -5.18 1.49
C GLY A 266 -13.30 -4.74 1.00
N LEU A 267 -13.82 -5.38 -0.06
CA LEU A 267 -15.17 -5.12 -0.57
C LEU A 267 -16.26 -5.49 0.44
N TYR A 268 -16.14 -6.65 1.09
CA TYR A 268 -17.12 -7.11 2.08
C TYR A 268 -17.21 -6.14 3.27
N PHE A 269 -16.07 -5.74 3.84
CA PHE A 269 -16.06 -4.85 5.01
C PHE A 269 -16.37 -3.40 4.65
N ALA A 270 -16.10 -2.94 3.44
CA ALA A 270 -16.58 -1.64 2.95
C ALA A 270 -18.11 -1.60 2.95
N VAL A 271 -18.77 -2.59 2.33
CA VAL A 271 -20.23 -2.69 2.30
C VAL A 271 -20.83 -2.86 3.71
N LEU A 272 -20.17 -3.67 4.56
CA LEU A 272 -20.61 -3.88 5.95
C LEU A 272 -20.54 -2.58 6.76
N SER A 273 -19.47 -1.80 6.56
CA SER A 273 -19.27 -0.49 7.19
C SER A 273 -20.37 0.51 6.82
N ASP A 274 -20.78 0.52 5.55
CA ASP A 274 -21.87 1.38 5.07
C ASP A 274 -23.22 0.97 5.67
N ARG A 275 -23.50 -0.33 5.74
CA ARG A 275 -24.73 -0.87 6.34
C ARG A 275 -24.81 -0.64 7.86
N TRP A 276 -23.68 -0.67 8.56
CA TRP A 276 -23.58 -0.55 10.01
C TRP A 276 -22.87 0.74 10.41
N SER A 277 -23.30 1.88 9.86
CA SER A 277 -22.66 3.19 10.06
C SER A 277 -22.39 3.54 11.52
N GLY A 278 -23.33 3.23 12.44
CA GLY A 278 -23.14 3.45 13.89
C GLY A 278 -22.19 2.48 14.59
N LYS A 279 -21.63 1.46 13.90
CA LYS A 279 -20.76 0.43 14.49
C LYS A 279 -19.37 0.35 13.83
N LYS A 280 -19.01 1.30 12.98
CA LYS A 280 -17.72 1.31 12.24
C LYS A 280 -16.51 1.11 13.15
N GLN A 281 -16.46 1.80 14.28
CA GLN A 281 -15.38 1.66 15.27
C GLN A 281 -15.26 0.23 15.82
N LYS A 282 -16.39 -0.46 16.03
CA LYS A 282 -16.37 -1.86 16.48
C LYS A 282 -15.87 -2.79 15.41
N ILE A 283 -16.19 -2.52 14.13
CA ILE A 283 -15.69 -3.28 12.99
C ILE A 283 -14.17 -3.12 12.89
N VAL A 284 -13.63 -1.90 13.01
CA VAL A 284 -12.17 -1.64 12.99
C VAL A 284 -11.49 -2.43 14.11
N VAL A 285 -11.97 -2.32 15.36
CA VAL A 285 -11.38 -3.02 16.52
C VAL A 285 -11.43 -4.54 16.33
N PHE A 286 -12.53 -5.07 15.81
CA PHE A 286 -12.67 -6.49 15.50
C PHE A 286 -11.64 -6.96 14.44
N LEU A 287 -11.51 -6.21 13.36
CA LEU A 287 -10.56 -6.53 12.28
C LEU A 287 -9.11 -6.50 12.77
N GLU A 288 -8.75 -5.48 13.54
CA GLU A 288 -7.39 -5.34 14.06
C GLU A 288 -7.07 -6.40 15.12
N PHE A 289 -8.02 -6.70 16.00
CA PHE A 289 -7.85 -7.79 16.98
C PHE A 289 -7.61 -9.13 16.29
N ILE A 290 -8.41 -9.47 15.26
CA ILE A 290 -8.20 -10.67 14.46
C ILE A 290 -6.86 -10.61 13.74
N SER A 291 -6.46 -9.46 13.19
CA SER A 291 -5.17 -9.32 12.51
C SER A 291 -4.00 -9.61 13.45
N VAL A 292 -4.03 -9.12 14.69
CA VAL A 292 -3.02 -9.44 15.72
C VAL A 292 -2.96 -10.95 15.97
N MET A 293 -4.12 -11.58 16.19
CA MET A 293 -4.18 -13.01 16.44
C MET A 293 -3.63 -13.83 15.26
N LEU A 294 -3.98 -13.44 14.03
CA LEU A 294 -3.56 -14.14 12.82
C LEU A 294 -2.06 -14.00 12.56
N VAL A 295 -1.49 -12.82 12.79
CA VAL A 295 -0.03 -12.61 12.67
C VAL A 295 0.72 -13.46 13.68
N CYS A 296 0.32 -13.45 14.94
CA CYS A 296 0.92 -14.32 15.96
C CYS A 296 0.75 -15.81 15.62
N ALA A 297 -0.45 -16.23 15.24
CA ALA A 297 -0.75 -17.62 14.90
C ALA A 297 0.02 -18.10 13.67
N SER A 298 0.27 -17.23 12.68
CA SER A 298 1.06 -17.57 11.50
C SER A 298 2.53 -17.88 11.85
N MET A 299 3.10 -17.15 12.79
CA MET A 299 4.49 -17.42 13.25
C MET A 299 4.59 -18.71 14.10
N LEU A 300 3.53 -19.02 14.84
CA LEU A 300 3.43 -20.22 15.67
C LEU A 300 2.86 -21.44 14.91
N ALA A 301 2.57 -21.31 13.63
CA ALA A 301 1.96 -22.38 12.84
C ALA A 301 2.83 -23.65 12.82
N PRO A 302 2.28 -24.82 13.24
CA PRO A 302 3.05 -26.06 13.34
C PRO A 302 3.39 -26.68 11.98
N ASN A 303 2.62 -26.36 10.95
CA ASN A 303 2.81 -26.86 9.59
C ASN A 303 2.38 -25.84 8.54
N MET A 304 2.72 -26.13 7.28
CA MET A 304 2.47 -25.22 6.16
C MET A 304 0.99 -25.01 5.84
N THR A 305 0.14 -26.01 6.08
CA THR A 305 -1.30 -25.90 5.84
C THR A 305 -1.92 -24.88 6.79
N VAL A 306 -1.57 -24.93 8.09
CA VAL A 306 -2.04 -23.97 9.08
C VAL A 306 -1.53 -22.58 8.75
N LEU A 307 -0.24 -22.44 8.40
CA LEU A 307 0.34 -21.16 7.99
C LEU A 307 -0.41 -20.58 6.79
N ALA A 308 -0.65 -21.37 5.74
CA ALA A 308 -1.37 -20.93 4.55
C ALA A 308 -2.80 -20.46 4.89
N VAL A 309 -3.51 -21.17 5.75
CA VAL A 309 -4.85 -20.75 6.22
C VAL A 309 -4.78 -19.43 6.99
N MET A 310 -3.79 -19.26 7.89
CA MET A 310 -3.63 -18.00 8.64
C MET A 310 -3.33 -16.83 7.71
N LEU A 311 -2.50 -17.03 6.68
CA LEU A 311 -2.20 -15.99 5.67
C LEU A 311 -3.42 -15.64 4.82
N LEU A 312 -4.22 -16.62 4.39
CA LEU A 312 -5.49 -16.38 3.70
C LEU A 312 -6.47 -15.58 4.57
N LEU A 313 -6.60 -15.96 5.84
CA LEU A 313 -7.45 -15.24 6.78
C LEU A 313 -6.92 -13.82 7.04
N TYR A 314 -5.60 -13.65 7.20
CA TYR A 314 -5.01 -12.31 7.32
C TYR A 314 -5.25 -11.45 6.07
N GLY A 315 -5.18 -12.02 4.88
CA GLY A 315 -5.58 -11.33 3.66
C GLY A 315 -7.01 -10.79 3.74
N PHE A 316 -7.96 -11.63 4.20
CA PHE A 316 -9.37 -11.27 4.28
C PHE A 316 -9.69 -10.25 5.39
N PHE A 317 -9.06 -10.35 6.56
CA PHE A 317 -9.35 -9.50 7.72
C PHE A 317 -8.37 -8.34 7.90
N GLY A 318 -7.21 -8.36 7.25
CA GLY A 318 -6.11 -7.43 7.47
C GLY A 318 -6.31 -6.05 6.83
N LYS A 319 -5.19 -5.38 6.55
CA LYS A 319 -5.11 -3.97 6.13
C LYS A 319 -6.13 -3.56 5.06
N ILE A 320 -6.26 -4.34 3.98
CA ILE A 320 -7.12 -3.97 2.84
C ILE A 320 -8.60 -3.90 3.25
N SER A 321 -8.99 -4.65 4.28
CA SER A 321 -10.34 -4.61 4.86
C SER A 321 -10.51 -3.50 5.89
N VAL A 322 -9.44 -3.13 6.59
CA VAL A 322 -9.43 -2.04 7.58
C VAL A 322 -9.47 -0.67 6.90
N ASP A 323 -8.74 -0.48 5.80
CA ASP A 323 -8.57 0.80 5.11
C ASP A 323 -9.91 1.52 4.82
N PRO A 324 -10.88 0.93 4.13
CA PRO A 324 -12.13 1.63 3.80
C PRO A 324 -12.95 1.98 5.04
N VAL A 325 -12.90 1.14 6.07
CA VAL A 325 -13.64 1.37 7.32
C VAL A 325 -13.02 2.52 8.12
N LEU A 326 -11.69 2.59 8.22
CA LEU A 326 -10.98 3.70 8.85
C LEU A 326 -11.19 5.03 8.11
N ILE A 327 -11.11 5.03 6.78
CA ILE A 327 -11.39 6.21 5.96
C ILE A 327 -12.83 6.68 6.23
N SER A 328 -13.78 5.76 6.27
CA SER A 328 -15.17 6.07 6.58
C SER A 328 -15.36 6.62 8.00
N CYS A 329 -14.59 6.14 9.00
CA CYS A 329 -14.60 6.74 10.34
C CYS A 329 -14.08 8.18 10.34
N ILE A 330 -13.02 8.47 9.55
CA ILE A 330 -12.44 9.80 9.46
C ILE A 330 -13.42 10.78 8.80
N THR A 331 -14.11 10.35 7.76
CA THR A 331 -15.11 11.19 7.08
C THR A 331 -16.27 11.58 7.99
N ASP A 332 -16.63 10.72 8.94
CA ASP A 332 -17.73 10.99 9.87
C ASP A 332 -17.43 12.14 10.88
N PHE A 333 -16.15 12.42 11.20
CA PHE A 333 -15.77 13.48 12.13
C PHE A 333 -14.99 14.63 11.50
N SER A 334 -14.82 14.62 10.18
CA SER A 334 -14.12 15.68 9.44
C SER A 334 -15.11 16.56 8.69
N ASP A 335 -14.93 17.88 8.81
CA ASP A 335 -15.67 18.82 7.96
C ASP A 335 -15.26 18.68 6.50
N SER A 336 -16.21 18.88 5.60
CA SER A 336 -15.97 18.80 4.15
C SER A 336 -14.82 19.71 3.66
N LYS A 337 -14.64 20.88 4.29
CA LYS A 337 -13.56 21.82 3.98
C LYS A 337 -12.17 21.29 4.35
N ASN A 338 -12.06 20.53 5.43
CA ASN A 338 -10.80 20.02 5.98
C ASN A 338 -10.55 18.55 5.61
N LEU A 339 -11.51 17.87 5.00
CA LEU A 339 -11.47 16.43 4.75
C LEU A 339 -10.24 16.02 3.95
N ALA A 340 -9.90 16.75 2.86
CA ALA A 340 -8.75 16.44 2.03
C ALA A 340 -7.43 16.53 2.82
N LEU A 341 -7.27 17.57 3.64
CA LEU A 341 -6.09 17.74 4.50
C LEU A 341 -6.02 16.64 5.56
N THR A 342 -7.14 16.34 6.21
CA THR A 342 -7.24 15.29 7.24
C THR A 342 -6.87 13.93 6.68
N LEU A 343 -7.40 13.56 5.51
CA LEU A 343 -7.06 12.30 4.84
C LEU A 343 -5.59 12.26 4.37
N SER A 344 -5.02 13.39 3.96
CA SER A 344 -3.61 13.47 3.58
C SER A 344 -2.68 13.26 4.78
N ILE A 345 -2.99 13.88 5.93
CA ILE A 345 -2.24 13.67 7.18
C ILE A 345 -2.36 12.22 7.63
N PHE A 346 -3.56 11.68 7.65
CA PHE A 346 -3.83 10.28 7.99
C PHE A 346 -3.01 9.32 7.11
N ASN A 347 -3.07 9.49 5.79
CA ASN A 347 -2.33 8.63 4.86
C ASN A 347 -0.80 8.76 5.02
N CYS A 348 -0.30 9.97 5.21
CA CYS A 348 1.13 10.20 5.44
C CYS A 348 1.61 9.52 6.73
N CYS A 349 0.85 9.64 7.83
CA CYS A 349 1.14 8.95 9.09
C CYS A 349 1.11 7.42 8.92
N GLY A 350 0.08 6.89 8.24
CA GLY A 350 -0.01 5.46 7.98
C GLY A 350 1.16 4.95 7.13
N MET A 351 1.44 5.62 6.02
CA MET A 351 2.52 5.23 5.11
C MET A 351 3.92 5.34 5.72
N SER A 352 4.13 6.13 6.78
CA SER A 352 5.40 6.12 7.52
C SER A 352 5.69 4.76 8.16
N GLY A 353 4.67 3.96 8.48
CA GLY A 353 4.82 2.56 8.89
C GLY A 353 5.50 1.70 7.83
N SER A 354 5.18 1.91 6.55
CA SER A 354 5.83 1.19 5.44
C SER A 354 7.30 1.55 5.24
N VAL A 355 7.70 2.74 5.66
CA VAL A 355 9.10 3.19 5.62
C VAL A 355 9.90 2.53 6.74
N ILE A 356 9.33 2.45 7.95
CA ILE A 356 10.04 1.98 9.14
C ILE A 356 10.08 0.44 9.20
N ALA A 357 9.01 -0.24 8.82
CA ALA A 357 8.86 -1.68 8.99
C ALA A 357 9.99 -2.51 8.34
N PRO A 358 10.39 -2.29 7.07
CA PRO A 358 11.39 -3.14 6.44
C PRO A 358 12.76 -3.06 7.12
N ILE A 359 13.25 -1.85 7.41
CA ILE A 359 14.58 -1.66 8.01
C ILE A 359 14.61 -2.14 9.47
N LEU A 360 13.55 -1.83 10.25
CA LEU A 360 13.51 -2.22 11.66
C LEU A 360 13.41 -3.73 11.81
N THR A 361 12.60 -4.40 10.98
CA THR A 361 12.49 -5.86 10.98
C THR A 361 13.81 -6.52 10.57
N GLY A 362 14.49 -5.98 9.56
CA GLY A 362 15.82 -6.45 9.17
C GLY A 362 16.84 -6.33 10.32
N ARG A 363 16.83 -5.20 11.04
CA ARG A 363 17.71 -5.02 12.22
C ARG A 363 17.37 -5.98 13.36
N ILE A 364 16.08 -6.24 13.60
CA ILE A 364 15.66 -7.24 14.59
C ILE A 364 16.19 -8.62 14.20
N LYS A 365 16.10 -8.99 12.93
CA LYS A 365 16.63 -10.26 12.41
C LYS A 365 18.16 -10.34 12.56
N ASP A 366 18.88 -9.24 12.29
CA ASP A 366 20.34 -9.18 12.49
C ASP A 366 20.75 -9.41 13.94
N ILE A 367 19.96 -8.93 14.90
CA ILE A 367 20.25 -9.06 16.35
C ILE A 367 19.79 -10.41 16.90
N SER A 368 18.59 -10.87 16.53
CA SER A 368 17.97 -12.07 17.11
C SER A 368 18.28 -13.36 16.36
N GLY A 369 18.81 -13.27 15.14
CA GLY A 369 19.02 -14.40 14.25
C GLY A 369 17.73 -14.98 13.63
N SER A 370 16.56 -14.43 13.96
CA SER A 370 15.26 -14.90 13.46
C SER A 370 14.39 -13.74 12.97
N GLY A 371 13.74 -13.93 11.82
CA GLY A 371 12.77 -13.00 11.27
C GLY A 371 11.47 -12.95 12.09
N SER A 372 11.10 -14.05 12.77
CA SER A 372 9.85 -14.15 13.54
C SER A 372 9.72 -13.07 14.62
N GLY A 373 10.83 -12.62 15.24
CA GLY A 373 10.84 -11.54 16.22
C GLY A 373 10.22 -10.24 15.70
N GLY A 374 10.51 -9.87 14.43
CA GLY A 374 9.93 -8.70 13.79
C GLY A 374 8.40 -8.77 13.69
N PHE A 375 7.85 -9.95 13.37
CA PHE A 375 6.41 -10.16 13.28
C PHE A 375 5.72 -10.05 14.64
N PHE A 376 6.31 -10.58 15.72
CA PHE A 376 5.77 -10.43 17.08
C PHE A 376 5.79 -8.99 17.56
N ILE A 377 6.87 -8.23 17.27
CA ILE A 377 6.94 -6.79 17.57
C ILE A 377 5.88 -6.01 16.79
N GLY A 378 5.70 -6.33 15.50
CA GLY A 378 4.62 -5.75 14.69
C GLY A 378 3.22 -6.04 15.25
N ALA A 379 2.97 -7.29 15.65
CA ALA A 379 1.71 -7.67 16.28
C ALA A 379 1.50 -6.95 17.64
N GLY A 380 2.55 -6.80 18.45
CA GLY A 380 2.52 -6.02 19.68
C GLY A 380 2.21 -4.55 19.45
N LEU A 381 2.84 -3.92 18.45
CA LEU A 381 2.57 -2.55 18.04
C LEU A 381 1.11 -2.39 17.61
N LEU A 382 0.58 -3.32 16.83
CA LEU A 382 -0.81 -3.32 16.39
C LEU A 382 -1.78 -3.49 17.56
N ALA A 383 -1.47 -4.36 18.52
CA ALA A 383 -2.28 -4.54 19.73
C ALA A 383 -2.32 -3.27 20.59
N VAL A 384 -1.17 -2.63 20.83
CA VAL A 384 -1.07 -1.38 21.60
C VAL A 384 -1.84 -0.25 20.90
N SER A 385 -1.68 -0.11 19.58
CA SER A 385 -2.39 0.93 18.82
C SER A 385 -3.90 0.69 18.78
N THR A 386 -4.35 -0.57 18.71
CA THR A 386 -5.77 -0.93 18.81
C THR A 386 -6.35 -0.58 20.19
N ALA A 387 -5.61 -0.88 21.25
CA ALA A 387 -6.01 -0.50 22.62
C ALA A 387 -6.08 1.03 22.79
N GLY A 388 -5.07 1.75 22.27
CA GLY A 388 -5.05 3.22 22.24
C GLY A 388 -6.24 3.81 21.49
N TYR A 389 -6.56 3.25 20.33
CA TYR A 389 -7.72 3.64 19.53
C TYR A 389 -9.04 3.46 20.31
N MET A 390 -9.21 2.31 20.96
CA MET A 390 -10.39 2.05 21.80
C MET A 390 -10.51 3.05 22.96
N TYR A 391 -9.39 3.32 23.64
CA TYR A 391 -9.36 4.24 24.78
C TYR A 391 -9.74 5.67 24.35
N MET A 392 -9.11 6.18 23.29
CA MET A 392 -9.36 7.54 22.80
C MET A 392 -10.79 7.73 22.28
N ASN A 393 -11.36 6.72 21.62
CA ASN A 393 -12.74 6.79 21.13
C ASN A 393 -13.77 6.74 22.27
N ARG A 394 -13.51 5.99 23.35
CA ARG A 394 -14.37 6.02 24.54
C ARG A 394 -14.34 7.40 25.22
N ALA A 395 -13.17 8.00 25.36
CA ALA A 395 -13.01 9.32 25.95
C ALA A 395 -13.73 10.42 25.15
N VAL A 396 -13.73 10.33 23.82
CA VAL A 396 -14.48 11.26 22.96
C VAL A 396 -15.99 11.07 23.13
N LYS A 397 -16.48 9.83 23.18
CA LYS A 397 -17.92 9.54 23.34
C LYS A 397 -18.44 10.03 24.66
N ASN A 398 -17.74 9.78 25.77
CA ASN A 398 -18.14 10.21 27.10
C ASN A 398 -18.25 11.75 27.18
N LYS A 399 -17.33 12.48 26.57
CA LYS A 399 -17.37 13.94 26.54
C LYS A 399 -18.60 14.50 25.80
N PHE A 400 -19.04 13.85 24.72
CA PHE A 400 -20.28 14.23 24.01
C PHE A 400 -21.56 13.86 24.77
N GLU A 401 -21.52 12.86 25.66
CA GLU A 401 -22.65 12.49 26.51
C GLU A 401 -22.74 13.42 27.74
N GLU A 402 -21.62 13.98 28.20
CA GLU A 402 -21.58 14.99 29.30
C GLU A 402 -21.98 16.39 28.84
N GLU A 403 -21.82 16.72 27.54
CA GLU A 403 -22.21 18.04 26.98
C GLU A 403 -23.67 18.07 26.49
N LYS A 404 -24.44 16.98 26.61
CA LYS A 404 -25.90 16.88 26.34
C LYS A 404 -26.69 16.89 27.62
#